data_a6cd996c039727df46735a3dce493506
#
_entry.id   a6cd996c039727df46735a3dce493506
#
_cell.length_a   1.000
_cell.length_b   1.000
_cell.length_c   1.000
_cell.angle_alpha   90.00
_cell.angle_beta   90.00
_cell.angle_gamma   90.00
#
_symmetry.space_group_name_H-M   'P 1'
#
loop_
_entity.id
_entity.type
_entity.pdbx_description
1 polymer ?
#
loop_
_entity_poly.entity_id
_entity_poly.type
_entity_poly.pdbx_seq_one_letter_code
_entity_poly.pdbx_strand_id
1 'polypeptide(L)'
;MNCLSPSILSADYGHLADDIALVDEAGAQYIHVDVMDGTFVPNITIGAPVVRSIRNYTDKILDVHMMVEEPARFVPDMAEAGADIITVHAEATRHMDRTIAAVKEQKVMVGLALNPATPLDVLEYVLPQLDMVLLMSVNPGFGGQEFIPYTIDKLQQLRQMMDRQGLDIDIEVDGGINLENVTDVLNAGANIIVAGSAVYRGDAADNVQRFLEIMG
;
A
#
# COMPACT_ATOMS: atom_id res chain seq x y z
N MET A 1 -8.97 13.27 1.17
CA MET A 1 -9.41 12.68 2.47
C MET A 1 -8.28 11.76 2.90
N ASN A 2 -7.94 11.77 4.19
CA ASN A 2 -6.92 10.82 4.68
C ASN A 2 -7.55 9.45 4.93
N CYS A 3 -6.87 8.37 4.54
CA CYS A 3 -7.34 7.00 4.67
C CYS A 3 -6.32 6.15 5.44
N LEU A 4 -6.80 5.31 6.35
CA LEU A 4 -6.00 4.30 7.02
C LEU A 4 -6.14 2.95 6.29
N SER A 5 -5.01 2.32 6.01
CA SER A 5 -4.86 1.02 5.33
C SER A 5 -4.12 0.03 6.25
N PRO A 6 -4.82 -0.66 7.18
CA PRO A 6 -4.19 -1.67 8.03
C PRO A 6 -3.58 -2.79 7.21
N SER A 7 -2.25 -3.04 7.37
CA SER A 7 -1.58 -4.14 6.68
C SER A 7 -1.79 -5.46 7.42
N ILE A 8 -2.48 -6.39 6.78
CA ILE A 8 -2.73 -7.74 7.29
C ILE A 8 -1.46 -8.60 7.39
N LEU A 9 -0.32 -8.11 6.91
CA LEU A 9 0.98 -8.76 7.15
C LEU A 9 1.28 -8.92 8.65
N SER A 10 0.70 -8.04 9.49
CA SER A 10 0.86 -8.06 10.95
C SER A 10 -0.32 -8.70 11.70
N ALA A 11 -1.36 -9.16 11.00
CA ALA A 11 -2.50 -9.85 11.57
C ALA A 11 -2.19 -11.30 11.92
N ASP A 12 -3.06 -11.94 12.69
CA ASP A 12 -3.00 -13.39 12.94
C ASP A 12 -3.60 -14.15 11.74
N TYR A 13 -2.76 -14.78 10.93
CA TYR A 13 -3.22 -15.56 9.77
C TYR A 13 -4.13 -16.74 10.14
N GLY A 14 -4.09 -17.20 11.39
CA GLY A 14 -5.03 -18.22 11.90
C GLY A 14 -6.43 -17.68 12.15
N HIS A 15 -6.58 -16.36 12.32
CA HIS A 15 -7.83 -15.65 12.62
C HIS A 15 -8.04 -14.43 11.70
N LEU A 16 -7.52 -14.49 10.48
CA LEU A 16 -7.43 -13.34 9.56
C LEU A 16 -8.79 -12.69 9.29
N ALA A 17 -9.86 -13.47 9.16
CA ALA A 17 -11.20 -12.95 8.96
C ALA A 17 -11.69 -12.10 10.14
N ASP A 18 -11.40 -12.56 11.37
CA ASP A 18 -11.80 -11.86 12.60
C ASP A 18 -10.98 -10.55 12.74
N ASP A 19 -9.69 -10.60 12.45
CA ASP A 19 -8.81 -9.42 12.49
C ASP A 19 -9.20 -8.37 11.44
N ILE A 20 -9.62 -8.80 10.25
CA ILE A 20 -10.12 -7.89 9.21
C ILE A 20 -11.45 -7.27 9.64
N ALA A 21 -12.41 -8.06 10.15
CA ALA A 21 -13.68 -7.54 10.63
C ALA A 21 -13.48 -6.50 11.76
N LEU A 22 -12.54 -6.75 12.66
CA LEU A 22 -12.22 -5.85 13.76
C LEU A 22 -11.76 -4.47 13.29
N VAL A 23 -10.83 -4.40 12.34
CA VAL A 23 -10.34 -3.10 11.81
C VAL A 23 -11.35 -2.43 10.88
N ASP A 24 -12.17 -3.21 10.16
CA ASP A 24 -13.28 -2.71 9.32
C ASP A 24 -14.35 -2.02 10.19
N GLU A 25 -14.82 -2.70 11.25
CA GLU A 25 -15.81 -2.17 12.21
C GLU A 25 -15.24 -0.95 12.96
N ALA A 26 -13.94 -0.91 13.23
CA ALA A 26 -13.27 0.23 13.84
C ALA A 26 -13.17 1.46 12.92
N GLY A 27 -13.45 1.31 11.62
CA GLY A 27 -13.58 2.42 10.68
C GLY A 27 -12.41 2.59 9.71
N ALA A 28 -11.51 1.60 9.58
CA ALA A 28 -10.50 1.61 8.52
C ALA A 28 -11.18 1.71 7.14
N GLN A 29 -10.55 2.44 6.20
CA GLN A 29 -11.12 2.66 4.87
C GLN A 29 -10.60 1.64 3.86
N TYR A 30 -9.39 1.12 4.09
CA TYR A 30 -8.69 0.16 3.22
C TYR A 30 -8.27 -1.05 4.04
N ILE A 31 -7.93 -2.13 3.34
CA ILE A 31 -7.21 -3.30 3.89
C ILE A 31 -6.00 -3.53 2.99
N HIS A 32 -4.80 -3.34 3.54
CA HIS A 32 -3.54 -3.52 2.82
C HIS A 32 -3.08 -4.97 2.83
N VAL A 33 -2.76 -5.48 1.63
CA VAL A 33 -2.46 -6.88 1.39
C VAL A 33 -1.08 -7.03 0.76
N ASP A 34 -0.08 -7.41 1.56
CA ASP A 34 1.31 -7.58 1.12
C ASP A 34 1.53 -8.96 0.49
N VAL A 35 1.67 -9.00 -0.85
CA VAL A 35 1.94 -10.21 -1.63
C VAL A 35 3.43 -10.31 -1.93
N MET A 36 4.08 -11.36 -1.45
CA MET A 36 5.53 -11.57 -1.57
C MET A 36 5.84 -12.96 -2.13
N ASP A 37 6.81 -13.06 -3.04
CA ASP A 37 7.14 -14.28 -3.78
C ASP A 37 8.48 -14.94 -3.38
N GLY A 38 9.22 -14.34 -2.44
CA GLY A 38 10.55 -14.81 -2.05
C GLY A 38 11.66 -14.52 -3.08
N THR A 39 11.34 -13.81 -4.16
CA THR A 39 12.28 -13.46 -5.24
C THR A 39 12.59 -11.97 -5.24
N PHE A 40 11.56 -11.13 -5.34
CA PHE A 40 11.72 -9.67 -5.25
C PHE A 40 12.10 -9.24 -3.83
N VAL A 41 11.52 -9.89 -2.82
CA VAL A 41 11.85 -9.72 -1.40
C VAL A 41 12.15 -11.08 -0.76
N PRO A 42 13.00 -11.15 0.31
CA PRO A 42 13.41 -12.41 0.92
C PRO A 42 12.35 -12.97 1.90
N ASN A 43 11.08 -12.92 1.52
CA ASN A 43 9.95 -13.42 2.30
C ASN A 43 8.86 -13.92 1.34
N ILE A 44 8.06 -14.88 1.81
CA ILE A 44 6.88 -15.41 1.11
C ILE A 44 5.67 -15.17 2.00
N THR A 45 4.59 -14.60 1.47
CA THR A 45 3.38 -14.32 2.23
C THR A 45 2.17 -15.04 1.65
N ILE A 46 1.29 -14.31 0.99
CA ILE A 46 0.00 -14.77 0.50
C ILE A 46 -0.15 -14.46 -0.99
N GLY A 47 -1.22 -14.97 -1.61
CA GLY A 47 -1.51 -14.72 -3.01
C GLY A 47 -3.02 -14.68 -3.27
N ALA A 48 -3.43 -14.72 -4.55
CA ALA A 48 -4.82 -14.59 -4.99
C ALA A 48 -5.84 -15.49 -4.26
N PRO A 49 -5.54 -16.74 -3.84
CA PRO A 49 -6.49 -17.54 -3.06
C PRO A 49 -6.87 -16.90 -1.72
N VAL A 50 -5.93 -16.24 -1.03
CA VAL A 50 -6.20 -15.55 0.24
C VAL A 50 -6.96 -14.26 -0.03
N VAL A 51 -6.56 -13.45 -1.04
CA VAL A 51 -7.30 -12.24 -1.46
C VAL A 51 -8.76 -12.57 -1.74
N ARG A 52 -9.02 -13.62 -2.53
CA ARG A 52 -10.39 -14.10 -2.81
C ARG A 52 -11.16 -14.53 -1.55
N SER A 53 -10.47 -15.13 -0.59
CA SER A 53 -11.09 -15.54 0.66
C SER A 53 -11.50 -14.34 1.52
N ILE A 54 -10.59 -13.39 1.73
CA ILE A 54 -10.84 -12.22 2.58
C ILE A 54 -11.86 -11.25 2.00
N ARG A 55 -12.01 -11.18 0.67
CA ARG A 55 -13.02 -10.35 0.01
C ARG A 55 -14.44 -10.61 0.53
N ASN A 56 -14.74 -11.81 1.02
CA ASN A 56 -16.06 -12.15 1.57
C ASN A 56 -16.31 -11.60 2.98
N TYR A 57 -15.30 -11.02 3.64
CA TYR A 57 -15.36 -10.56 5.03
C TYR A 57 -15.30 -9.03 5.16
N THR A 58 -15.14 -8.31 4.08
CA THR A 58 -15.11 -6.83 4.10
C THR A 58 -15.59 -6.26 2.77
N ASP A 59 -16.25 -5.11 2.81
CA ASP A 59 -16.57 -4.30 1.62
C ASP A 59 -15.57 -3.14 1.43
N LYS A 60 -14.53 -3.06 2.27
CA LYS A 60 -13.48 -2.05 2.17
C LYS A 60 -12.63 -2.27 0.92
N ILE A 61 -11.91 -1.25 0.53
CA ILE A 61 -10.96 -1.33 -0.58
C ILE A 61 -9.85 -2.31 -0.22
N LEU A 62 -9.70 -3.37 -1.03
CA LEU A 62 -8.56 -4.27 -0.97
C LEU A 62 -7.42 -3.67 -1.80
N ASP A 63 -6.45 -3.14 -1.11
CA ASP A 63 -5.25 -2.52 -1.63
C ASP A 63 -4.13 -3.56 -1.69
N VAL A 64 -3.90 -4.13 -2.87
CA VAL A 64 -2.98 -5.26 -3.06
C VAL A 64 -1.62 -4.77 -3.52
N HIS A 65 -0.66 -4.80 -2.59
CA HIS A 65 0.74 -4.42 -2.81
C HIS A 65 1.57 -5.64 -3.23
N MET A 66 2.03 -5.64 -4.48
CA MET A 66 2.70 -6.78 -5.11
C MET A 66 4.22 -6.63 -5.06
N MET A 67 4.85 -7.21 -4.06
CA MET A 67 6.31 -7.36 -3.93
C MET A 67 6.75 -8.69 -4.58
N VAL A 68 6.54 -8.79 -5.90
CA VAL A 68 6.81 -10.00 -6.69
C VAL A 68 7.56 -9.65 -7.97
N GLU A 69 8.41 -10.55 -8.44
CA GLU A 69 9.13 -10.40 -9.70
C GLU A 69 8.16 -10.54 -10.90
N GLU A 70 8.26 -9.61 -11.88
CA GLU A 70 7.41 -9.56 -13.08
C GLU A 70 5.91 -9.63 -12.74
N PRO A 71 5.36 -8.65 -11.99
CA PRO A 71 4.00 -8.67 -11.41
C PRO A 71 2.89 -8.78 -12.46
N ALA A 72 3.11 -8.32 -13.69
CA ALA A 72 2.13 -8.40 -14.78
C ALA A 72 1.57 -9.83 -14.99
N ARG A 73 2.32 -10.86 -14.59
CA ARG A 73 1.91 -12.27 -14.69
C ARG A 73 0.75 -12.63 -13.75
N PHE A 74 0.61 -11.89 -12.64
CA PHE A 74 -0.34 -12.20 -11.57
C PHE A 74 -1.48 -11.19 -11.49
N VAL A 75 -1.39 -10.09 -12.24
CA VAL A 75 -2.41 -9.01 -12.25
C VAL A 75 -3.82 -9.54 -12.53
N PRO A 76 -4.08 -10.40 -13.55
CA PRO A 76 -5.42 -10.90 -13.79
C PRO A 76 -5.98 -11.72 -12.62
N ASP A 77 -5.15 -12.56 -11.99
CA ASP A 77 -5.56 -13.42 -10.88
C ASP A 77 -5.91 -12.59 -9.63
N MET A 78 -5.16 -11.51 -9.37
CA MET A 78 -5.41 -10.59 -8.24
C MET A 78 -6.69 -9.78 -8.45
N ALA A 79 -6.91 -9.27 -9.66
CA ALA A 79 -8.14 -8.56 -10.00
C ALA A 79 -9.38 -9.48 -9.88
N GLU A 80 -9.31 -10.71 -10.43
CA GLU A 80 -10.38 -11.71 -10.29
C GLU A 80 -10.61 -12.11 -8.83
N ALA A 81 -9.57 -12.09 -8.00
CA ALA A 81 -9.67 -12.37 -6.58
C ALA A 81 -10.39 -11.26 -5.79
N GLY A 82 -10.57 -10.08 -6.36
CA GLY A 82 -11.32 -8.98 -5.77
C GLY A 82 -10.44 -7.83 -5.27
N ALA A 83 -9.21 -7.68 -5.78
CA ALA A 83 -8.41 -6.49 -5.56
C ALA A 83 -9.09 -5.26 -6.17
N ASP A 84 -9.20 -4.17 -5.41
CA ASP A 84 -9.71 -2.88 -5.90
C ASP A 84 -8.57 -2.00 -6.42
N ILE A 85 -7.40 -2.10 -5.77
CA ILE A 85 -6.14 -1.46 -6.19
C ILE A 85 -5.08 -2.55 -6.35
N ILE A 86 -4.30 -2.48 -7.42
CA ILE A 86 -3.11 -3.31 -7.61
C ILE A 86 -1.91 -2.39 -7.73
N THR A 87 -1.04 -2.45 -6.72
CA THR A 87 0.20 -1.68 -6.64
C THR A 87 1.39 -2.58 -6.96
N VAL A 88 2.15 -2.20 -7.99
CA VAL A 88 3.34 -2.94 -8.45
C VAL A 88 4.59 -2.12 -8.24
N HIS A 89 5.74 -2.75 -7.98
CA HIS A 89 7.01 -2.06 -7.86
C HIS A 89 7.61 -1.67 -9.21
N ALA A 90 8.08 -0.43 -9.32
CA ALA A 90 8.82 0.03 -10.50
C ALA A 90 10.07 -0.83 -10.75
N GLU A 91 10.71 -1.30 -9.68
CA GLU A 91 11.92 -2.12 -9.71
C GLU A 91 11.66 -3.60 -10.09
N ALA A 92 10.42 -4.06 -9.97
CA ALA A 92 10.04 -5.46 -10.20
C ALA A 92 9.64 -5.76 -11.65
N THR A 93 9.60 -4.76 -12.52
CA THR A 93 9.17 -4.91 -13.91
C THR A 93 10.17 -4.34 -14.90
N ARG A 94 10.38 -5.05 -16.02
CA ARG A 94 11.26 -4.58 -17.11
C ARG A 94 10.55 -3.58 -18.03
N HIS A 95 9.22 -3.62 -18.08
CA HIS A 95 8.40 -2.82 -18.98
C HIS A 95 7.26 -2.16 -18.20
N MET A 96 7.60 -1.14 -17.41
CA MET A 96 6.68 -0.48 -16.47
C MET A 96 5.38 0.00 -17.14
N ASP A 97 5.47 0.71 -18.27
CA ASP A 97 4.29 1.18 -19.01
C ASP A 97 3.34 0.03 -19.40
N ARG A 98 3.89 -1.10 -19.87
CA ARG A 98 3.11 -2.30 -20.19
C ARG A 98 2.46 -2.91 -18.95
N THR A 99 3.15 -2.92 -17.81
CA THR A 99 2.61 -3.46 -16.57
C THR A 99 1.47 -2.59 -16.05
N ILE A 100 1.60 -1.26 -16.10
CA ILE A 100 0.54 -0.30 -15.78
C ILE A 100 -0.68 -0.54 -16.70
N ALA A 101 -0.47 -0.68 -18.00
CA ALA A 101 -1.55 -0.98 -18.95
C ALA A 101 -2.26 -2.30 -18.61
N ALA A 102 -1.52 -3.35 -18.24
CA ALA A 102 -2.10 -4.64 -17.84
C ALA A 102 -2.99 -4.54 -16.60
N VAL A 103 -2.64 -3.70 -15.61
CA VAL A 103 -3.50 -3.43 -14.44
C VAL A 103 -4.78 -2.70 -14.89
N LYS A 104 -4.67 -1.65 -15.69
CA LYS A 104 -5.81 -0.89 -16.20
C LYS A 104 -6.79 -1.73 -17.03
N GLU A 105 -6.29 -2.70 -17.80
CA GLU A 105 -7.11 -3.63 -18.56
C GLU A 105 -8.05 -4.45 -17.65
N GLN A 106 -7.70 -4.65 -16.38
CA GLN A 106 -8.55 -5.33 -15.41
C GLN A 106 -9.64 -4.42 -14.82
N LYS A 107 -9.62 -3.11 -15.11
CA LYS A 107 -10.56 -2.10 -14.59
C LYS A 107 -10.51 -1.94 -13.07
N VAL A 108 -9.35 -2.14 -12.49
CA VAL A 108 -8.99 -1.81 -11.10
C VAL A 108 -8.06 -0.60 -11.08
N MET A 109 -7.94 0.06 -9.92
CA MET A 109 -7.01 1.16 -9.75
C MET A 109 -5.57 0.67 -9.82
N VAL A 110 -4.69 1.49 -10.41
CA VAL A 110 -3.27 1.16 -10.56
C VAL A 110 -2.40 2.02 -9.64
N GLY A 111 -1.68 1.33 -8.74
CA GLY A 111 -0.62 1.91 -7.93
C GLY A 111 0.77 1.57 -8.48
N LEU A 112 1.72 2.49 -8.29
CA LEU A 112 3.14 2.22 -8.55
C LEU A 112 3.96 2.48 -7.29
N ALA A 113 4.63 1.43 -6.80
CA ALA A 113 5.47 1.48 -5.61
C ALA A 113 6.93 1.79 -5.96
N LEU A 114 7.59 2.58 -5.11
CA LEU A 114 9.02 2.87 -5.19
C LEU A 114 9.72 2.49 -3.88
N ASN A 115 10.81 1.74 -4.00
CA ASN A 115 11.71 1.49 -2.87
C ASN A 115 12.28 2.81 -2.30
N PRO A 116 12.75 2.84 -1.03
CA PRO A 116 13.23 4.08 -0.42
C PRO A 116 14.26 4.81 -1.26
N ALA A 117 15.25 4.11 -1.81
CA ALA A 117 16.34 4.71 -2.57
C ALA A 117 16.05 4.95 -4.07
N THR A 118 14.91 4.51 -4.59
CA THR A 118 14.55 4.72 -6.00
C THR A 118 14.16 6.17 -6.23
N PRO A 119 14.79 6.89 -7.18
CA PRO A 119 14.48 8.30 -7.43
C PRO A 119 13.10 8.47 -8.06
N LEU A 120 12.48 9.65 -7.86
CA LEU A 120 11.15 9.97 -8.39
C LEU A 120 11.13 10.15 -9.91
N ASP A 121 12.29 10.36 -10.55
CA ASP A 121 12.39 10.55 -12.01
C ASP A 121 11.81 9.40 -12.81
N VAL A 122 11.75 8.20 -12.25
CA VAL A 122 11.11 7.04 -12.88
C VAL A 122 9.62 7.24 -13.14
N LEU A 123 8.97 8.17 -12.42
CA LEU A 123 7.55 8.51 -12.55
C LEU A 123 7.27 9.50 -13.68
N GLU A 124 8.26 10.22 -14.19
CA GLU A 124 8.07 11.41 -15.04
C GLU A 124 7.06 11.20 -16.18
N TYR A 125 7.14 10.07 -16.86
CA TYR A 125 6.29 9.78 -18.04
C TYR A 125 5.07 8.92 -17.72
N VAL A 126 5.01 8.28 -16.55
CA VAL A 126 3.93 7.36 -16.22
C VAL A 126 2.97 7.92 -15.16
N LEU A 127 3.39 8.96 -14.44
CA LEU A 127 2.60 9.55 -13.36
C LEU A 127 1.14 9.89 -13.75
N PRO A 128 0.85 10.48 -14.93
CA PRO A 128 -0.52 10.76 -15.36
C PRO A 128 -1.38 9.52 -15.62
N GLN A 129 -0.78 8.34 -15.61
CA GLN A 129 -1.48 7.08 -15.83
C GLN A 129 -1.87 6.37 -14.54
N LEU A 130 -1.34 6.83 -13.38
CA LEU A 130 -1.50 6.21 -12.09
C LEU A 130 -2.71 6.79 -11.33
N ASP A 131 -3.33 5.96 -10.51
CA ASP A 131 -4.33 6.37 -9.54
C ASP A 131 -3.67 6.62 -8.16
N MET A 132 -2.53 5.94 -7.89
CA MET A 132 -1.80 6.03 -6.64
C MET A 132 -0.29 5.84 -6.83
N VAL A 133 0.52 6.53 -6.01
CA VAL A 133 1.95 6.25 -5.85
C VAL A 133 2.21 5.82 -4.42
N LEU A 134 2.76 4.63 -4.24
CA LEU A 134 3.21 4.11 -2.96
C LEU A 134 4.70 4.41 -2.76
N LEU A 135 5.05 5.16 -1.72
CA LEU A 135 6.44 5.32 -1.29
C LEU A 135 6.75 4.38 -0.11
N MET A 136 7.68 3.46 -0.33
CA MET A 136 8.21 2.65 0.77
C MET A 136 9.02 3.52 1.71
N SER A 137 8.71 3.46 2.99
CA SER A 137 9.46 4.11 4.08
C SER A 137 10.31 3.13 4.90
N VAL A 138 10.36 1.89 4.45
CA VAL A 138 11.28 0.83 4.87
C VAL A 138 11.73 0.03 3.64
N ASN A 139 12.76 -0.80 3.75
CA ASN A 139 13.04 -1.77 2.69
C ASN A 139 11.93 -2.85 2.71
N PRO A 140 11.27 -3.15 1.57
CA PRO A 140 10.16 -4.08 1.53
C PRO A 140 10.56 -5.51 1.93
N GLY A 141 9.60 -6.30 2.45
CA GLY A 141 9.77 -7.72 2.77
C GLY A 141 9.45 -8.12 4.20
N PHE A 142 9.50 -7.21 5.18
CA PHE A 142 9.21 -7.51 6.59
C PHE A 142 8.46 -6.37 7.26
N GLY A 143 7.50 -6.73 8.13
CA GLY A 143 6.81 -5.76 8.99
C GLY A 143 7.64 -5.34 10.21
N GLY A 144 7.23 -4.27 10.88
CA GLY A 144 7.80 -3.83 12.16
C GLY A 144 9.18 -3.18 12.09
N GLN A 145 9.60 -2.73 10.91
CA GLN A 145 10.84 -2.00 10.70
C GLN A 145 10.73 -0.51 11.12
N GLU A 146 11.88 0.13 11.36
CA GLU A 146 11.94 1.56 11.66
C GLU A 146 11.77 2.40 10.40
N PHE A 147 11.02 3.48 10.52
CA PHE A 147 10.78 4.46 9.45
C PHE A 147 12.09 5.11 8.98
N ILE A 148 12.30 5.17 7.69
CA ILE A 148 13.46 5.81 7.06
C ILE A 148 13.22 7.32 6.91
N PRO A 149 13.93 8.19 7.64
CA PRO A 149 13.59 9.61 7.77
C PRO A 149 13.58 10.40 6.45
N TYR A 150 14.45 10.08 5.49
CA TYR A 150 14.51 10.81 4.22
C TYR A 150 13.27 10.60 3.33
N THR A 151 12.37 9.68 3.71
CA THR A 151 11.08 9.51 3.03
C THR A 151 10.21 10.76 3.13
N ILE A 152 10.33 11.54 4.21
CA ILE A 152 9.63 12.83 4.35
C ILE A 152 9.99 13.78 3.21
N ASP A 153 11.29 13.96 2.92
CA ASP A 153 11.73 14.82 1.81
C ASP A 153 11.25 14.27 0.46
N LYS A 154 11.26 12.95 0.30
CA LYS A 154 10.80 12.27 -0.92
C LYS A 154 9.30 12.47 -1.15
N LEU A 155 8.46 12.40 -0.08
CA LEU A 155 7.03 12.72 -0.13
C LEU A 155 6.77 14.15 -0.60
N GLN A 156 7.46 15.11 -0.01
CA GLN A 156 7.32 16.53 -0.39
C GLN A 156 7.71 16.77 -1.85
N GLN A 157 8.77 16.12 -2.32
CA GLN A 157 9.18 16.20 -3.72
C GLN A 157 8.15 15.58 -4.67
N LEU A 158 7.54 14.44 -4.28
CA LEU A 158 6.49 13.79 -5.06
C LEU A 158 5.25 14.70 -5.15
N ARG A 159 4.80 15.30 -4.04
CA ARG A 159 3.68 16.25 -4.06
C ARG A 159 3.97 17.44 -4.98
N GLN A 160 5.16 18.01 -4.91
CA GLN A 160 5.59 19.09 -5.81
C GLN A 160 5.64 18.64 -7.29
N MET A 161 5.98 17.39 -7.56
CA MET A 161 5.97 16.83 -8.92
C MET A 161 4.54 16.74 -9.45
N MET A 162 3.60 16.29 -8.63
CA MET A 162 2.18 16.24 -8.96
C MET A 162 1.58 17.63 -9.18
N ASP A 163 1.85 18.57 -8.29
CA ASP A 163 1.37 19.95 -8.39
C ASP A 163 1.82 20.62 -9.68
N ARG A 164 3.09 20.42 -10.08
CA ARG A 164 3.64 20.95 -11.35
C ARG A 164 2.94 20.39 -12.59
N GLN A 165 2.41 19.16 -12.51
CA GLN A 165 1.69 18.52 -13.60
C GLN A 165 0.16 18.71 -13.49
N GLY A 166 -0.34 19.33 -12.41
CA GLY A 166 -1.77 19.52 -12.17
C GLY A 166 -2.50 18.20 -11.92
N LEU A 167 -1.84 17.23 -11.29
CA LEU A 167 -2.37 15.91 -11.02
C LEU A 167 -2.86 15.81 -9.56
N ASP A 168 -4.03 15.19 -9.38
CA ASP A 168 -4.59 14.83 -8.08
C ASP A 168 -4.61 13.30 -7.95
N ILE A 169 -3.45 12.74 -7.58
CA ILE A 169 -3.19 11.31 -7.44
C ILE A 169 -2.94 11.02 -5.97
N ASP A 170 -3.43 9.88 -5.48
CA ASP A 170 -3.21 9.46 -4.10
C ASP A 170 -1.72 9.16 -3.83
N ILE A 171 -1.24 9.55 -2.65
CA ILE A 171 0.10 9.21 -2.16
C ILE A 171 -0.05 8.31 -0.94
N GLU A 172 0.37 7.08 -1.10
CA GLU A 172 0.42 6.09 -0.05
C GLU A 172 1.85 5.97 0.51
N VAL A 173 1.94 5.70 1.81
CA VAL A 173 3.21 5.41 2.50
C VAL A 173 3.09 4.13 3.28
N ASP A 174 4.06 3.22 3.08
CA ASP A 174 4.16 1.95 3.78
C ASP A 174 5.53 1.76 4.41
N GLY A 175 5.51 1.47 5.72
CA GLY A 175 6.65 1.05 6.51
C GLY A 175 6.97 1.92 7.72
N GLY A 176 6.93 1.32 8.91
CA GLY A 176 7.34 1.98 10.16
C GLY A 176 6.45 3.13 10.62
N ILE A 177 5.22 3.24 10.07
CA ILE A 177 4.27 4.26 10.47
C ILE A 177 3.64 3.89 11.82
N ASN A 178 3.53 4.90 12.69
CA ASN A 178 2.96 4.79 14.03
C ASN A 178 2.31 6.12 14.45
N LEU A 179 1.71 6.17 15.63
CA LEU A 179 1.01 7.36 16.14
C LEU A 179 1.92 8.57 16.39
N GLU A 180 3.25 8.36 16.49
CA GLU A 180 4.21 9.44 16.74
C GLU A 180 4.63 10.16 15.45
N ASN A 181 4.68 9.43 14.30
CA ASN A 181 5.19 9.96 13.04
C ASN A 181 4.11 10.19 11.95
N VAL A 182 2.88 9.68 12.13
CA VAL A 182 1.82 9.78 11.12
C VAL A 182 1.50 11.24 10.75
N THR A 183 1.51 12.16 11.71
CA THR A 183 1.26 13.59 11.45
C THR A 183 2.31 14.20 10.52
N ASP A 184 3.57 13.85 10.70
CA ASP A 184 4.66 14.35 9.85
C ASP A 184 4.54 13.81 8.42
N VAL A 185 4.14 12.53 8.27
CA VAL A 185 3.91 11.87 6.99
C VAL A 185 2.74 12.52 6.23
N LEU A 186 1.62 12.79 6.91
CA LEU A 186 0.47 13.51 6.34
C LEU A 186 0.85 14.93 5.91
N ASN A 187 1.56 15.67 6.77
CA ASN A 187 2.03 17.02 6.46
C ASN A 187 3.02 17.05 5.28
N ALA A 188 3.75 15.97 5.05
CA ALA A 188 4.63 15.83 3.90
C ALA A 188 3.89 15.56 2.58
N GLY A 189 2.59 15.24 2.64
CA GLY A 189 1.73 15.13 1.46
C GLY A 189 1.13 13.74 1.21
N ALA A 190 1.38 12.74 2.06
CA ALA A 190 0.66 11.47 2.00
C ALA A 190 -0.81 11.65 2.41
N ASN A 191 -1.68 10.82 1.88
CA ASN A 191 -3.09 10.77 2.25
C ASN A 191 -3.61 9.33 2.47
N ILE A 192 -2.84 8.31 2.12
CA ILE A 192 -3.12 6.92 2.48
C ILE A 192 -1.96 6.40 3.35
N ILE A 193 -2.30 5.90 4.52
CA ILE A 193 -1.36 5.49 5.56
C ILE A 193 -1.46 3.99 5.78
N VAL A 194 -0.41 3.26 5.40
CA VAL A 194 -0.30 1.85 5.72
C VAL A 194 0.31 1.68 7.11
N ALA A 195 -0.39 0.96 7.98
CA ALA A 195 0.07 0.65 9.32
C ALA A 195 -0.21 -0.83 9.65
N GLY A 196 0.83 -1.62 9.83
CA GLY A 196 0.73 -3.03 10.22
C GLY A 196 0.87 -3.22 11.72
N SER A 197 2.10 -3.34 12.20
CA SER A 197 2.38 -3.62 13.62
C SER A 197 1.85 -2.56 14.59
N ALA A 198 1.72 -1.31 14.17
CA ALA A 198 1.15 -0.24 14.98
C ALA A 198 -0.37 -0.37 15.17
N VAL A 199 -1.05 -1.08 14.24
CA VAL A 199 -2.47 -1.41 14.37
C VAL A 199 -2.66 -2.73 15.13
N TYR A 200 -2.04 -3.82 14.70
CA TYR A 200 -2.34 -5.16 15.20
C TYR A 200 -1.64 -5.56 16.51
N ARG A 201 -0.73 -4.75 17.05
CA ARG A 201 -0.18 -5.00 18.38
C ARG A 201 -1.09 -4.46 19.47
N GLY A 202 -1.63 -5.36 20.31
CA GLY A 202 -2.54 -5.02 21.40
C GLY A 202 -3.99 -4.94 20.94
N ASP A 203 -4.71 -3.87 21.26
CA ASP A 203 -6.09 -3.66 20.85
C ASP A 203 -6.15 -2.98 19.48
N ALA A 204 -6.42 -3.76 18.44
CA ALA A 204 -6.41 -3.27 17.07
C ALA A 204 -7.54 -2.25 16.80
N ALA A 205 -8.71 -2.42 17.42
CA ALA A 205 -9.81 -1.47 17.26
C ALA A 205 -9.48 -0.11 17.89
N ASP A 206 -8.94 -0.09 19.11
CA ASP A 206 -8.47 1.16 19.76
C ASP A 206 -7.36 1.82 18.95
N ASN A 207 -6.40 1.05 18.44
CA ASN A 207 -5.33 1.58 17.62
C ASN A 207 -5.85 2.24 16.33
N VAL A 208 -6.80 1.61 15.62
CA VAL A 208 -7.46 2.21 14.44
C VAL A 208 -8.12 3.55 14.81
N GLN A 209 -8.91 3.59 15.88
CA GLN A 209 -9.58 4.81 16.33
C GLN A 209 -8.58 5.95 16.61
N ARG A 210 -7.47 5.65 17.29
CA ARG A 210 -6.41 6.63 17.58
C ARG A 210 -5.73 7.17 16.31
N PHE A 211 -5.51 6.30 15.31
CA PHE A 211 -5.03 6.76 14.01
C PHE A 211 -6.04 7.70 13.35
N LEU A 212 -7.33 7.33 13.32
CA LEU A 212 -8.38 8.14 12.69
C LEU A 212 -8.57 9.51 13.40
N GLU A 213 -8.46 9.56 14.73
CA GLU A 213 -8.49 10.82 15.49
C GLU A 213 -7.36 11.77 15.09
N ILE A 214 -6.15 11.26 14.82
CA ILE A 214 -5.00 12.07 14.40
C ILE A 214 -5.13 12.49 12.93
N MET A 215 -5.66 11.60 12.10
CA MET A 215 -5.77 11.80 10.66
C MET A 215 -6.91 12.75 10.25
N GLY A 216 -7.94 12.92 11.07
CA GLY A 216 -9.04 13.90 10.91
C GLY A 216 -10.18 13.36 10.09
#